data_f64563bb776ea008464f1c1d33f38e27
#
_entry.id   f64563bb776ea008464f1c1d33f38e27
#
_cell.length_a   1.000
_cell.length_b   1.000
_cell.length_c   1.000
_cell.angle_alpha   90.00
_cell.angle_beta   90.00
_cell.angle_gamma   90.00
#
_symmetry.space_group_name_H-M   'P 1'
#
loop_
_entity.id
_entity.type
_entity.pdbx_description
1 polymer ?
#
loop_
_entity_poly.entity_id
_entity_poly.type
_entity_poly.pdbx_seq_one_letter_code
_entity_poly.pdbx_strand_id
1 'polypeptide(L)'
;MTDRNSEELNAIREGVRALCAEFDAAYWRKVDEEKSFPETFVKALTDAGWLAAMIPVEYGGSGLGLAEASVILEEVNRCGGNSGTVHGQVYNMFTLLRHGSEAQKSYYLPKLANGELRLQSMGVTEPTTGTDTTKIKTTAIKRGDKYVINGQKVWISRIQHSDLMILLARTTPLADVKKKSEGMSIFLVDLREAIGNGLTVQPIANMVNHETNELFFDNLEIPADSLIGEEGKGFRYILDGLNAERTLIAAECIGDGRWFIEKASAYARDRVVFGRPIGQNQGVQFPIAEAHIEIEAADLMRWRACEEYDGGINAGASANMAKYLAAKASWEAANACLQTHGGFGFACEYDVERKFRETRLYQVAPISTNLILSYVAEHLLELPRSF
;
A
#
# COMPACT_ATOMS: atom_id res chain seq x y z
N MET A 1 -25.49 1.31 -2.13
CA MET A 1 -24.65 0.10 -1.87
C MET A 1 -24.14 -0.39 -3.18
N THR A 2 -22.83 -0.40 -3.35
CA THR A 2 -22.18 -0.98 -4.52
C THR A 2 -22.53 -2.46 -4.61
N ASP A 3 -23.03 -2.94 -5.75
CA ASP A 3 -23.23 -4.37 -5.96
C ASP A 3 -21.86 -5.04 -6.10
N ARG A 4 -21.42 -5.68 -5.02
CA ARG A 4 -20.11 -6.34 -4.92
C ARG A 4 -19.93 -7.49 -5.92
N ASN A 5 -21.02 -7.95 -6.50
CA ASN A 5 -21.10 -9.01 -7.49
C ASN A 5 -21.54 -8.47 -8.85
N SER A 6 -21.40 -7.17 -9.10
CA SER A 6 -21.68 -6.60 -10.40
C SER A 6 -20.90 -7.29 -11.52
N GLU A 7 -21.42 -7.30 -12.73
CA GLU A 7 -20.73 -7.87 -13.89
C GLU A 7 -19.37 -7.20 -14.10
N GLU A 8 -19.26 -5.90 -13.88
CA GLU A 8 -18.03 -5.13 -14.01
C GLU A 8 -16.95 -5.59 -13.00
N LEU A 9 -17.29 -5.68 -11.72
CA LEU A 9 -16.35 -6.15 -10.70
C LEU A 9 -15.95 -7.61 -10.90
N ASN A 10 -16.85 -8.45 -11.41
CA ASN A 10 -16.52 -9.84 -11.75
C ASN A 10 -15.58 -9.91 -12.95
N ALA A 11 -15.78 -9.08 -13.97
CA ALA A 11 -14.87 -8.99 -15.11
C ALA A 11 -13.46 -8.55 -14.69
N ILE A 12 -13.34 -7.59 -13.75
CA ILE A 12 -12.05 -7.20 -13.18
C ILE A 12 -11.39 -8.38 -12.46
N ARG A 13 -12.13 -9.10 -11.60
CA ARG A 13 -11.60 -10.29 -10.90
C ARG A 13 -11.09 -11.34 -11.87
N GLU A 14 -11.87 -11.66 -12.91
CA GLU A 14 -11.51 -12.65 -13.92
C GLU A 14 -10.27 -12.22 -14.70
N GLY A 15 -10.20 -10.96 -15.13
CA GLY A 15 -9.07 -10.40 -15.86
C GLY A 15 -7.77 -10.43 -15.04
N VAL A 16 -7.84 -10.02 -13.78
CA VAL A 16 -6.66 -10.04 -12.88
C VAL A 16 -6.24 -11.47 -12.59
N ARG A 17 -7.17 -12.40 -12.33
CA ARG A 17 -6.85 -13.83 -12.13
C ARG A 17 -6.20 -14.46 -13.35
N ALA A 18 -6.70 -14.16 -14.55
CA ALA A 18 -6.12 -14.66 -15.79
C ALA A 18 -4.67 -14.21 -15.96
N LEU A 19 -4.37 -12.94 -15.69
CA LEU A 19 -3.01 -12.42 -15.70
C LEU A 19 -2.15 -13.08 -14.61
N CYS A 20 -2.64 -13.17 -13.38
CA CYS A 20 -1.89 -13.78 -12.26
C CYS A 20 -1.58 -15.27 -12.51
N ALA A 21 -2.39 -15.98 -13.30
CA ALA A 21 -2.14 -17.39 -13.64
C ALA A 21 -0.86 -17.59 -14.47
N GLU A 22 -0.35 -16.55 -15.13
CA GLU A 22 0.94 -16.58 -15.84
C GLU A 22 2.15 -16.50 -14.89
N PHE A 23 1.92 -16.15 -13.62
CA PHE A 23 2.94 -15.95 -12.58
C PHE A 23 2.66 -16.89 -11.41
N ASP A 24 3.07 -18.12 -11.57
CA ASP A 24 2.83 -19.20 -10.61
C ASP A 24 3.62 -19.08 -9.30
N ALA A 25 3.41 -20.02 -8.40
CA ALA A 25 4.11 -20.07 -7.13
C ALA A 25 5.64 -20.16 -7.27
N ALA A 26 6.14 -20.83 -8.31
CA ALA A 26 7.59 -20.94 -8.57
C ALA A 26 8.19 -19.58 -8.94
N TYR A 27 7.46 -18.77 -9.72
CA TYR A 27 7.87 -17.39 -10.02
C TYR A 27 8.04 -16.56 -8.74
N TRP A 28 7.04 -16.59 -7.84
CA TRP A 28 7.06 -15.79 -6.61
C TRP A 28 8.11 -16.27 -5.62
N ARG A 29 8.34 -17.59 -5.51
CA ARG A 29 9.46 -18.14 -4.71
C ARG A 29 10.81 -17.66 -5.20
N LYS A 30 11.02 -17.66 -6.51
CA LYS A 30 12.26 -17.17 -7.12
C LYS A 30 12.47 -15.68 -6.82
N VAL A 31 11.44 -14.86 -6.97
CA VAL A 31 11.49 -13.42 -6.64
C VAL A 31 11.89 -13.20 -5.18
N ASP A 32 11.31 -13.94 -4.25
CA ASP A 32 11.60 -13.84 -2.81
C ASP A 32 13.04 -14.33 -2.48
N GLU A 33 13.45 -15.46 -3.03
CA GLU A 33 14.80 -16.04 -2.84
C GLU A 33 15.90 -15.10 -3.35
N GLU A 34 15.71 -14.53 -4.53
CA GLU A 34 16.64 -13.57 -5.14
C GLU A 34 16.53 -12.17 -4.52
N LYS A 35 15.52 -11.92 -3.66
CA LYS A 35 15.19 -10.59 -3.13
C LYS A 35 15.07 -9.56 -4.24
N SER A 36 14.51 -9.97 -5.37
CA SER A 36 14.41 -9.18 -6.58
C SER A 36 13.04 -8.50 -6.71
N PHE A 37 12.99 -7.44 -7.52
CA PHE A 37 11.72 -6.81 -7.90
C PHE A 37 11.06 -7.61 -9.03
N PRO A 38 9.74 -7.87 -8.97
CA PRO A 38 9.04 -8.69 -9.97
C PRO A 38 8.73 -7.90 -11.26
N GLU A 39 9.76 -7.48 -11.98
CA GLU A 39 9.68 -6.56 -13.12
C GLU A 39 8.70 -7.06 -14.22
N THR A 40 8.73 -8.37 -14.54
CA THR A 40 7.87 -8.95 -15.56
C THR A 40 6.39 -8.93 -15.16
N PHE A 41 6.10 -9.18 -13.89
CA PHE A 41 4.75 -9.08 -13.34
C PHE A 41 4.23 -7.64 -13.33
N VAL A 42 5.05 -6.70 -12.86
CA VAL A 42 4.70 -5.27 -12.84
C VAL A 42 4.46 -4.76 -14.26
N LYS A 43 5.31 -5.16 -15.22
CA LYS A 43 5.12 -4.83 -16.63
C LYS A 43 3.82 -5.41 -17.18
N ALA A 44 3.49 -6.67 -16.90
CA ALA A 44 2.25 -7.29 -17.35
C ALA A 44 1.01 -6.56 -16.81
N LEU A 45 0.99 -6.17 -15.53
CA LEU A 45 -0.09 -5.36 -14.96
C LEU A 45 -0.20 -3.98 -15.61
N THR A 46 0.94 -3.35 -15.93
CA THR A 46 0.99 -2.06 -16.63
C THR A 46 0.42 -2.19 -18.04
N ASP A 47 0.91 -3.16 -18.83
CA ASP A 47 0.50 -3.39 -20.22
C ASP A 47 -1.00 -3.73 -20.32
N ALA A 48 -1.55 -4.42 -19.32
CA ALA A 48 -2.98 -4.72 -19.21
C ALA A 48 -3.83 -3.53 -18.71
N GLY A 49 -3.21 -2.40 -18.36
CA GLY A 49 -3.89 -1.18 -17.91
C GLY A 49 -4.35 -1.20 -16.44
N TRP A 50 -4.07 -2.28 -15.68
CA TRP A 50 -4.54 -2.40 -14.30
C TRP A 50 -3.94 -1.33 -13.36
N LEU A 51 -2.71 -0.88 -13.61
CA LEU A 51 -2.08 0.18 -12.81
C LEU A 51 -2.54 1.59 -13.20
N ALA A 52 -3.24 1.74 -14.32
CA ALA A 52 -3.85 2.98 -14.79
C ALA A 52 -5.37 3.02 -14.55
N ALA A 53 -5.94 2.03 -13.86
CA ALA A 53 -7.37 1.88 -13.66
C ALA A 53 -8.05 3.16 -13.15
N MET A 54 -7.42 3.89 -12.24
CA MET A 54 -7.96 5.10 -11.62
C MET A 54 -7.59 6.40 -12.36
N ILE A 55 -6.70 6.35 -13.34
CA ILE A 55 -6.37 7.51 -14.17
C ILE A 55 -7.58 7.85 -15.04
N PRO A 56 -8.04 9.11 -15.12
CA PRO A 56 -9.13 9.50 -16.00
C PRO A 56 -8.87 9.15 -17.46
N VAL A 57 -9.96 8.89 -18.19
CA VAL A 57 -9.91 8.45 -19.61
C VAL A 57 -9.18 9.47 -20.50
N GLU A 58 -9.34 10.76 -20.23
CA GLU A 58 -8.64 11.84 -20.96
C GLU A 58 -7.11 11.80 -20.83
N TYR A 59 -6.59 11.09 -19.83
CA TYR A 59 -5.14 10.86 -19.64
C TYR A 59 -4.72 9.42 -19.95
N GLY A 60 -5.58 8.63 -20.56
CA GLY A 60 -5.26 7.27 -21.02
C GLY A 60 -5.50 6.14 -20.01
N GLY A 61 -6.18 6.42 -18.91
CA GLY A 61 -6.63 5.41 -17.95
C GLY A 61 -8.06 4.93 -18.17
N SER A 62 -8.63 4.23 -17.19
CA SER A 62 -10.00 3.71 -17.24
C SER A 62 -11.01 4.55 -16.45
N GLY A 63 -10.58 5.50 -15.64
CA GLY A 63 -11.44 6.36 -14.83
C GLY A 63 -12.23 5.63 -13.75
N LEU A 64 -11.75 4.47 -13.30
CA LEU A 64 -12.39 3.64 -12.27
C LEU A 64 -12.19 4.23 -10.86
N GLY A 65 -13.01 3.78 -9.91
CA GLY A 65 -12.96 4.23 -8.52
C GLY A 65 -12.01 3.42 -7.63
N LEU A 66 -12.04 3.76 -6.33
CA LEU A 66 -11.27 3.06 -5.30
C LEU A 66 -11.80 1.62 -5.10
N ALA A 67 -13.10 1.40 -5.31
CA ALA A 67 -13.71 0.09 -5.22
C ALA A 67 -13.07 -0.90 -6.19
N GLU A 68 -12.96 -0.54 -7.47
CA GLU A 68 -12.34 -1.35 -8.52
C GLU A 68 -10.84 -1.55 -8.30
N ALA A 69 -10.12 -0.47 -7.96
CA ALA A 69 -8.70 -0.57 -7.61
C ALA A 69 -8.45 -1.51 -6.43
N SER A 70 -9.33 -1.51 -5.43
CA SER A 70 -9.25 -2.42 -4.29
C SER A 70 -9.43 -3.89 -4.69
N VAL A 71 -10.32 -4.18 -5.63
CA VAL A 71 -10.52 -5.54 -6.16
C VAL A 71 -9.28 -6.02 -6.94
N ILE A 72 -8.64 -5.15 -7.72
CA ILE A 72 -7.40 -5.50 -8.44
C ILE A 72 -6.33 -5.97 -7.44
N LEU A 73 -6.07 -5.21 -6.38
CA LEU A 73 -5.03 -5.55 -5.40
C LEU A 73 -5.42 -6.78 -4.56
N GLU A 74 -6.69 -6.92 -4.19
CA GLU A 74 -7.21 -8.11 -3.52
C GLU A 74 -6.94 -9.38 -4.32
N GLU A 75 -7.28 -9.39 -5.61
CA GLU A 75 -7.13 -10.58 -6.45
C GLU A 75 -5.65 -10.94 -6.68
N VAL A 76 -4.75 -9.98 -6.83
CA VAL A 76 -3.30 -10.24 -6.89
C VAL A 76 -2.85 -11.04 -5.65
N ASN A 77 -3.21 -10.59 -4.46
CA ASN A 77 -2.81 -11.28 -3.22
C ASN A 77 -3.52 -12.63 -3.06
N ARG A 78 -4.79 -12.72 -3.43
CA ARG A 78 -5.57 -13.97 -3.41
C ARG A 78 -4.99 -15.04 -4.34
N CYS A 79 -4.41 -14.63 -5.47
CA CYS A 79 -3.71 -15.54 -6.38
C CYS A 79 -2.32 -15.97 -5.87
N GLY A 80 -1.88 -15.52 -4.70
CA GLY A 80 -0.57 -15.84 -4.12
C GLY A 80 0.54 -14.90 -4.55
N GLY A 81 0.23 -13.85 -5.32
CA GLY A 81 1.14 -12.76 -5.64
C GLY A 81 1.35 -11.79 -4.48
N ASN A 82 2.10 -10.73 -4.74
CA ASN A 82 2.37 -9.65 -3.79
C ASN A 82 2.04 -8.30 -4.43
N SER A 83 0.84 -7.78 -4.17
CA SER A 83 0.40 -6.46 -4.65
C SER A 83 1.18 -5.31 -4.02
N GLY A 84 1.88 -5.55 -2.90
CA GLY A 84 2.83 -4.60 -2.31
C GLY A 84 3.90 -4.11 -3.29
N THR A 85 4.15 -4.83 -4.37
CA THR A 85 5.08 -4.44 -5.44
C THR A 85 4.54 -3.33 -6.35
N VAL A 86 3.22 -3.13 -6.39
CA VAL A 86 2.55 -2.19 -7.30
C VAL A 86 1.63 -1.18 -6.61
N HIS A 87 1.19 -1.44 -5.40
CA HIS A 87 0.21 -0.59 -4.71
C HIS A 87 0.67 0.87 -4.59
N GLY A 88 1.99 1.09 -4.48
CA GLY A 88 2.56 2.43 -4.40
C GLY A 88 2.16 3.31 -5.58
N GLN A 89 2.13 2.78 -6.79
CA GLN A 89 1.67 3.53 -7.96
C GLN A 89 0.19 3.90 -7.84
N VAL A 90 -0.63 2.99 -7.33
CA VAL A 90 -2.08 3.22 -7.23
C VAL A 90 -2.39 4.34 -6.23
N TYR A 91 -1.85 4.31 -5.00
CA TYR A 91 -2.20 5.32 -4.01
C TYR A 91 -1.44 6.66 -4.16
N ASN A 92 -0.21 6.66 -4.69
CA ASN A 92 0.54 7.90 -4.92
C ASN A 92 -0.11 8.78 -5.99
N MET A 93 -0.74 8.17 -6.99
CA MET A 93 -1.47 8.90 -8.02
C MET A 93 -2.61 9.76 -7.47
N PHE A 94 -3.26 9.37 -6.37
CA PHE A 94 -4.32 10.18 -5.76
C PHE A 94 -3.86 11.57 -5.39
N THR A 95 -2.63 11.71 -4.88
CA THR A 95 -2.07 13.01 -4.55
C THR A 95 -1.97 13.88 -5.79
N LEU A 96 -1.48 13.33 -6.90
CA LEU A 96 -1.37 14.03 -8.18
C LEU A 96 -2.74 14.30 -8.81
N LEU A 97 -3.64 13.33 -8.83
CA LEU A 97 -4.99 13.46 -9.38
C LEU A 97 -5.81 14.54 -8.67
N ARG A 98 -5.73 14.61 -7.34
CA ARG A 98 -6.53 15.55 -6.54
C ARG A 98 -5.92 16.94 -6.42
N HIS A 99 -4.59 17.04 -6.33
CA HIS A 99 -3.90 18.27 -5.94
C HIS A 99 -2.87 18.76 -6.96
N GLY A 100 -2.53 17.95 -7.97
CA GLY A 100 -1.64 18.36 -9.05
C GLY A 100 -2.24 19.50 -9.90
N SER A 101 -1.39 20.39 -10.41
CA SER A 101 -1.80 21.36 -11.42
C SER A 101 -2.20 20.67 -12.73
N GLU A 102 -3.01 21.33 -13.54
CA GLU A 102 -3.39 20.80 -14.86
C GLU A 102 -2.15 20.52 -15.75
N ALA A 103 -1.10 21.35 -15.63
CA ALA A 103 0.17 21.12 -16.31
C ALA A 103 0.85 19.81 -15.83
N GLN A 104 0.88 19.57 -14.50
CA GLN A 104 1.43 18.33 -13.95
C GLN A 104 0.60 17.12 -14.37
N LYS A 105 -0.72 17.19 -14.29
CA LYS A 105 -1.61 16.10 -14.71
C LYS A 105 -1.44 15.75 -16.17
N SER A 106 -1.50 16.76 -17.05
CA SER A 106 -1.37 16.58 -18.50
C SER A 106 -0.01 16.02 -18.92
N TYR A 107 1.04 16.32 -18.16
CA TYR A 107 2.39 15.82 -18.46
C TYR A 107 2.66 14.43 -17.90
N TYR A 108 2.28 14.18 -16.63
CA TYR A 108 2.66 12.94 -15.93
C TYR A 108 1.64 11.80 -16.09
N LEU A 109 0.33 12.09 -16.05
CA LEU A 109 -0.68 11.01 -16.02
C LEU A 109 -0.67 10.13 -17.28
N PRO A 110 -0.54 10.66 -18.52
CA PRO A 110 -0.43 9.80 -19.71
C PRO A 110 0.79 8.88 -19.68
N LYS A 111 1.91 9.37 -19.15
CA LYS A 111 3.17 8.61 -19.03
C LYS A 111 3.12 7.54 -17.94
N LEU A 112 2.35 7.80 -16.87
CA LEU A 112 2.06 6.81 -15.84
C LEU A 112 1.08 5.75 -16.37
N ALA A 113 0.09 6.16 -17.17
CA ALA A 113 -0.89 5.26 -17.73
C ALA A 113 -0.29 4.24 -18.71
N ASN A 114 0.64 4.68 -19.55
CA ASN A 114 1.30 3.84 -20.56
C ASN A 114 2.58 3.14 -20.05
N GLY A 115 2.98 3.38 -18.79
CA GLY A 115 4.16 2.77 -18.19
C GLY A 115 5.51 3.38 -18.60
N GLU A 116 5.51 4.55 -19.30
CA GLU A 116 6.74 5.31 -19.59
C GLU A 116 7.39 5.81 -18.29
N LEU A 117 6.58 6.16 -17.30
CA LEU A 117 7.02 6.56 -15.96
C LEU A 117 6.34 5.72 -14.88
N ARG A 118 7.05 5.53 -13.76
CA ARG A 118 6.55 4.88 -12.54
C ARG A 118 6.57 5.83 -11.36
N LEU A 119 5.46 5.87 -10.60
CA LEU A 119 5.31 6.64 -9.36
C LEU A 119 5.06 5.66 -8.19
N GLN A 120 6.08 4.94 -7.77
CA GLN A 120 5.99 3.86 -6.77
C GLN A 120 6.42 4.29 -5.37
N SER A 121 7.10 5.42 -5.22
CA SER A 121 7.76 5.81 -3.99
C SER A 121 7.11 7.00 -3.32
N MET A 122 7.07 6.97 -1.96
CA MET A 122 6.57 8.05 -1.13
C MET A 122 7.50 8.31 0.06
N GLY A 123 8.12 9.49 0.10
CA GLY A 123 9.07 9.93 1.13
C GLY A 123 8.39 10.74 2.23
N VAL A 124 7.88 10.07 3.28
CA VAL A 124 7.21 10.71 4.43
C VAL A 124 7.97 10.47 5.72
N THR A 125 8.18 9.21 6.08
CA THR A 125 8.73 8.78 7.36
C THR A 125 10.20 9.17 7.52
N GLU A 126 10.57 9.62 8.73
CA GLU A 126 11.95 9.93 9.10
C GLU A 126 12.40 9.06 10.29
N PRO A 127 13.70 8.89 10.56
CA PRO A 127 14.18 8.02 11.65
C PRO A 127 13.58 8.31 13.01
N THR A 128 13.20 9.55 13.28
CA THR A 128 12.61 9.99 14.55
C THR A 128 11.12 10.29 14.50
N THR A 129 10.47 10.14 13.35
CA THR A 129 9.08 10.56 13.11
C THR A 129 8.30 9.57 12.25
N GLY A 130 8.08 8.35 12.77
CA GLY A 130 7.22 7.35 12.12
C GLY A 130 5.74 7.65 12.34
N THR A 131 5.31 7.76 13.60
CA THR A 131 3.90 7.98 13.96
C THR A 131 3.53 9.46 14.01
N ASP A 132 4.37 10.30 14.62
CA ASP A 132 4.15 11.75 14.72
C ASP A 132 4.73 12.50 13.52
N THR A 133 4.11 12.33 12.35
CA THR A 133 4.53 12.95 11.08
C THR A 133 4.61 14.49 11.17
N THR A 134 3.91 15.12 12.14
CA THR A 134 3.95 16.56 12.32
C THR A 134 5.31 17.08 12.78
N LYS A 135 6.23 16.21 13.15
CA LYS A 135 7.59 16.56 13.62
C LYS A 135 8.68 16.27 12.59
N ILE A 136 8.36 16.06 11.33
CA ILE A 136 9.38 15.87 10.30
C ILE A 136 10.34 17.05 10.25
N LYS A 137 11.61 16.74 9.95
CA LYS A 137 12.73 17.68 9.93
C LYS A 137 13.29 17.95 8.55
N THR A 138 13.01 17.09 7.56
CA THR A 138 13.39 17.33 6.17
C THR A 138 12.80 18.66 5.71
N THR A 139 13.66 19.56 5.23
CA THR A 139 13.30 20.91 4.80
C THR A 139 13.32 21.03 3.28
N ALA A 140 12.50 21.94 2.76
CA ALA A 140 12.51 22.37 1.36
C ALA A 140 12.44 23.89 1.34
N ILE A 141 13.58 24.54 1.10
CA ILE A 141 13.70 26.02 1.14
C ILE A 141 13.67 26.56 -0.27
N LYS A 142 12.73 27.46 -0.55
CA LYS A 142 12.60 28.10 -1.85
C LYS A 142 13.76 29.07 -2.10
N ARG A 143 14.41 28.92 -3.26
CA ARG A 143 15.49 29.82 -3.75
C ARG A 143 15.25 30.13 -5.22
N GLY A 144 14.63 31.27 -5.48
CA GLY A 144 14.25 31.66 -6.84
C GLY A 144 13.22 30.70 -7.46
N ASP A 145 13.59 30.06 -8.54
CA ASP A 145 12.79 29.10 -9.30
C ASP A 145 12.97 27.62 -8.85
N LYS A 146 13.64 27.41 -7.73
CA LYS A 146 13.94 26.08 -7.17
C LYS A 146 13.58 25.95 -5.69
N TYR A 147 13.45 24.70 -5.23
CA TYR A 147 13.53 24.33 -3.82
C TYR A 147 14.81 23.56 -3.55
N VAL A 148 15.48 23.89 -2.45
CA VAL A 148 16.66 23.18 -1.95
C VAL A 148 16.24 22.31 -0.78
N ILE A 149 16.42 20.99 -0.92
CA ILE A 149 15.96 19.98 0.03
C ILE A 149 17.15 19.46 0.81
N ASN A 150 16.99 19.40 2.16
CA ASN A 150 17.95 18.82 3.07
C ASN A 150 17.22 17.97 4.12
N GLY A 151 17.75 16.79 4.43
CA GLY A 151 17.17 15.92 5.44
C GLY A 151 17.35 14.43 5.15
N GLN A 152 16.48 13.62 5.74
CA GLN A 152 16.56 12.17 5.68
C GLN A 152 15.17 11.55 5.68
N LYS A 153 14.96 10.48 4.90
CA LYS A 153 13.77 9.65 4.93
C LYS A 153 14.17 8.19 5.14
N VAL A 154 13.30 7.41 5.76
CA VAL A 154 13.55 5.99 6.06
C VAL A 154 12.31 5.15 5.75
N TRP A 155 12.51 3.87 5.49
CA TRP A 155 11.43 2.92 5.09
C TRP A 155 10.79 3.28 3.76
N ILE A 156 11.56 3.84 2.82
CA ILE A 156 11.05 4.23 1.51
C ILE A 156 11.18 3.04 0.55
N SER A 157 10.05 2.55 0.10
CA SER A 157 9.97 1.38 -0.76
C SER A 157 10.16 1.73 -2.24
N ARG A 158 10.79 0.82 -2.98
CA ARG A 158 10.84 0.78 -4.45
C ARG A 158 11.46 2.01 -5.12
N ILE A 159 12.36 2.71 -4.43
CA ILE A 159 13.01 3.91 -4.98
C ILE A 159 13.82 3.59 -6.26
N GLN A 160 14.42 2.40 -6.33
CA GLN A 160 15.21 1.93 -7.48
C GLN A 160 14.34 1.54 -8.69
N HIS A 161 13.02 1.38 -8.48
CA HIS A 161 12.04 0.93 -9.47
C HIS A 161 10.97 1.98 -9.74
N SER A 162 11.26 3.22 -9.38
CA SER A 162 10.37 4.38 -9.53
C SER A 162 11.11 5.51 -10.23
N ASP A 163 10.47 6.16 -11.19
CA ASP A 163 11.00 7.36 -11.84
C ASP A 163 10.67 8.61 -11.05
N LEU A 164 9.58 8.57 -10.30
CA LEU A 164 9.02 9.69 -9.55
C LEU A 164 8.80 9.30 -8.09
N MET A 165 8.87 10.29 -7.19
CA MET A 165 8.57 10.13 -5.76
C MET A 165 7.70 11.27 -5.27
N ILE A 166 6.67 10.97 -4.48
CA ILE A 166 5.96 11.95 -3.65
C ILE A 166 6.81 12.22 -2.41
N LEU A 167 7.24 13.45 -2.19
CA LEU A 167 8.05 13.84 -1.04
C LEU A 167 7.31 14.85 -0.16
N LEU A 168 7.14 14.55 1.13
CA LEU A 168 6.68 15.49 2.14
C LEU A 168 7.89 16.13 2.83
N ALA A 169 7.99 17.46 2.75
CA ALA A 169 9.05 18.23 3.40
C ALA A 169 8.50 19.52 4.01
N ARG A 170 9.26 20.10 4.91
CA ARG A 170 8.89 21.32 5.63
C ARG A 170 9.38 22.55 4.87
N THR A 171 8.45 23.40 4.44
CA THR A 171 8.75 24.68 3.78
C THR A 171 8.76 25.86 4.77
N THR A 172 8.07 25.70 5.93
CA THR A 172 8.11 26.65 7.03
C THR A 172 8.61 25.93 8.30
N PRO A 173 9.58 26.49 9.05
CA PRO A 173 10.06 25.90 10.27
C PRO A 173 8.93 25.61 11.26
N LEU A 174 9.06 24.51 12.04
CA LEU A 174 8.04 24.11 13.02
C LEU A 174 7.80 25.19 14.09
N ALA A 175 8.81 25.99 14.42
CA ALA A 175 8.71 27.08 15.39
C ALA A 175 7.86 28.25 14.89
N ASP A 176 7.72 28.41 13.58
CA ASP A 176 7.08 29.57 12.95
C ASP A 176 5.62 29.31 12.52
N VAL A 177 5.10 28.09 12.75
CA VAL A 177 3.72 27.73 12.43
C VAL A 177 2.82 27.75 13.67
N LYS A 178 1.53 28.06 13.47
CA LYS A 178 0.53 28.05 14.56
C LYS A 178 0.10 26.63 14.94
N LYS A 179 -0.04 25.74 13.93
CA LYS A 179 -0.39 24.33 14.12
C LYS A 179 0.74 23.47 13.57
N LYS A 180 1.12 22.42 14.29
CA LYS A 180 2.21 21.51 13.90
C LYS A 180 2.00 20.87 12.51
N SER A 181 0.75 20.74 12.05
CA SER A 181 0.37 20.23 10.73
C SER A 181 0.55 21.24 9.59
N GLU A 182 0.81 22.50 9.88
CA GLU A 182 1.06 23.55 8.88
C GLU A 182 2.55 23.61 8.49
N GLY A 183 2.85 24.30 7.41
CA GLY A 183 4.22 24.54 6.94
C GLY A 183 4.91 23.33 6.32
N MET A 184 4.17 22.28 5.98
CA MET A 184 4.64 21.15 5.19
C MET A 184 4.10 21.23 3.78
N SER A 185 4.90 20.84 2.79
CA SER A 185 4.54 20.85 1.37
C SER A 185 4.85 19.51 0.73
N ILE A 186 4.14 19.18 -0.34
CA ILE A 186 4.34 17.96 -1.12
C ILE A 186 5.02 18.33 -2.44
N PHE A 187 5.98 17.52 -2.81
CA PHE A 187 6.73 17.67 -4.06
C PHE A 187 6.68 16.38 -4.88
N LEU A 188 6.56 16.49 -6.18
CA LEU A 188 6.82 15.41 -7.12
C LEU A 188 8.29 15.49 -7.54
N VAL A 189 9.11 14.59 -7.03
CA VAL A 189 10.55 14.55 -7.28
C VAL A 189 10.84 13.60 -8.43
N ASP A 190 11.55 14.07 -9.46
CA ASP A 190 12.10 13.23 -10.52
C ASP A 190 13.35 12.52 -10.00
N LEU A 191 13.26 11.23 -9.77
CA LEU A 191 14.35 10.42 -9.21
C LEU A 191 15.50 10.21 -10.20
N ARG A 192 15.22 10.26 -11.50
CA ARG A 192 16.20 10.11 -12.57
C ARG A 192 17.22 11.25 -12.56
N GLU A 193 16.75 12.45 -12.14
CA GLU A 193 17.60 13.63 -12.01
C GLU A 193 18.18 13.78 -10.60
N ALA A 194 17.44 13.32 -9.56
CA ALA A 194 17.80 13.54 -8.17
C ALA A 194 18.88 12.57 -7.66
N ILE A 195 18.82 11.28 -8.05
CA ILE A 195 19.75 10.27 -7.55
C ILE A 195 21.17 10.57 -8.07
N GLY A 196 22.09 10.73 -7.12
CA GLY A 196 23.47 11.16 -7.40
C GLY A 196 23.67 12.68 -7.49
N ASN A 197 22.58 13.46 -7.54
CA ASN A 197 22.61 14.92 -7.56
C ASN A 197 21.94 15.50 -6.29
N GLY A 198 22.47 15.16 -5.11
CA GLY A 198 21.93 15.60 -3.84
C GLY A 198 20.95 14.60 -3.19
N LEU A 199 20.60 13.49 -3.87
CA LEU A 199 19.90 12.37 -3.29
C LEU A 199 20.78 11.11 -3.28
N THR A 200 21.06 10.60 -2.07
CA THR A 200 21.72 9.31 -1.85
C THR A 200 20.71 8.28 -1.36
N VAL A 201 20.71 7.10 -1.97
CA VAL A 201 19.83 5.96 -1.66
C VAL A 201 20.65 4.86 -1.00
N GLN A 202 20.22 4.40 0.17
CA GLN A 202 20.87 3.31 0.88
C GLN A 202 19.86 2.19 1.19
N PRO A 203 20.03 0.98 0.66
CA PRO A 203 19.15 -0.15 0.91
C PRO A 203 19.15 -0.57 2.38
N ILE A 204 17.98 -0.98 2.88
CA ILE A 204 17.79 -1.55 4.22
C ILE A 204 17.48 -3.04 4.07
N ALA A 205 18.27 -3.90 4.73
CA ALA A 205 17.99 -5.33 4.74
C ALA A 205 16.78 -5.64 5.63
N ASN A 206 15.73 -6.18 5.03
CA ASN A 206 14.47 -6.52 5.68
C ASN A 206 14.12 -8.00 5.52
N MET A 207 13.19 -8.48 6.36
CA MET A 207 12.64 -9.83 6.22
C MET A 207 11.66 -9.97 5.04
N VAL A 208 11.14 -8.85 4.54
CA VAL A 208 10.18 -8.75 3.43
C VAL A 208 10.26 -7.32 2.88
N ASN A 209 9.70 -7.06 1.70
CA ASN A 209 9.77 -5.74 1.05
C ASN A 209 11.24 -5.30 0.88
N HIS A 210 12.00 -6.13 0.16
CA HIS A 210 13.46 -6.02 0.05
C HIS A 210 13.94 -4.74 -0.64
N GLU A 211 13.07 -4.05 -1.37
CA GLU A 211 13.34 -2.77 -2.04
C GLU A 211 13.14 -1.55 -1.11
N THR A 212 13.27 -1.74 0.20
CA THR A 212 13.15 -0.67 1.19
C THR A 212 14.47 0.06 1.37
N ASN A 213 14.41 1.38 1.49
CA ASN A 213 15.58 2.24 1.50
C ASN A 213 15.53 3.33 2.57
N GLU A 214 16.71 3.82 2.88
CA GLU A 214 16.98 5.08 3.55
C GLU A 214 17.43 6.11 2.50
N LEU A 215 16.95 7.34 2.62
CA LEU A 215 17.22 8.43 1.67
C LEU A 215 17.89 9.59 2.41
N PHE A 216 18.98 10.10 1.85
CA PHE A 216 19.68 11.28 2.35
C PHE A 216 19.62 12.39 1.31
N PHE A 217 19.13 13.54 1.73
CA PHE A 217 19.06 14.75 0.92
C PHE A 217 20.13 15.74 1.38
N ASP A 218 21.06 16.05 0.50
CA ASP A 218 22.13 17.03 0.71
C ASP A 218 22.09 18.07 -0.40
N ASN A 219 21.45 19.20 -0.10
CA ASN A 219 21.28 20.31 -1.05
C ASN A 219 20.67 19.87 -2.39
N LEU A 220 19.74 18.90 -2.37
CA LEU A 220 19.01 18.50 -3.57
C LEU A 220 18.20 19.68 -4.10
N GLU A 221 18.50 20.12 -5.30
CA GLU A 221 17.72 21.15 -6.01
C GLU A 221 16.65 20.52 -6.88
N ILE A 222 15.41 20.96 -6.70
CA ILE A 222 14.29 20.59 -7.58
C ILE A 222 13.59 21.84 -8.11
N PRO A 223 12.97 21.81 -9.31
CA PRO A 223 12.23 22.93 -9.85
C PRO A 223 11.07 23.37 -8.94
N ALA A 224 10.73 24.65 -8.94
CA ALA A 224 9.64 25.17 -8.10
C ALA A 224 8.27 24.62 -8.51
N ASP A 225 8.07 24.24 -9.76
CA ASP A 225 6.85 23.63 -10.29
C ASP A 225 6.70 22.13 -9.92
N SER A 226 7.71 21.55 -9.25
CA SER A 226 7.59 20.25 -8.59
C SER A 226 6.62 20.25 -7.39
N LEU A 227 6.27 21.44 -6.87
CA LEU A 227 5.29 21.60 -5.78
C LEU A 227 3.91 21.12 -6.24
N ILE A 228 3.30 20.22 -5.46
CA ILE A 228 1.92 19.77 -5.66
C ILE A 228 0.99 20.60 -4.76
N GLY A 229 0.01 21.26 -5.38
CA GLY A 229 -0.94 22.11 -4.69
C GLY A 229 -0.32 23.39 -4.12
N GLU A 230 -0.76 23.80 -2.93
CA GLU A 230 -0.34 25.04 -2.27
C GLU A 230 0.78 24.77 -1.24
N GLU A 231 1.77 25.65 -1.21
CA GLU A 231 2.84 25.62 -0.21
C GLU A 231 2.28 25.68 1.22
N GLY A 232 2.82 24.87 2.11
CA GLY A 232 2.42 24.80 3.52
C GLY A 232 1.16 23.95 3.80
N LYS A 233 0.46 23.46 2.78
CA LYS A 233 -0.77 22.65 2.93
C LYS A 233 -0.56 21.13 2.69
N GLY A 234 0.66 20.70 2.48
CA GLY A 234 1.01 19.33 2.10
C GLY A 234 0.54 18.26 3.07
N PHE A 235 0.49 18.54 4.38
CA PHE A 235 0.01 17.58 5.36
C PHE A 235 -1.47 17.19 5.14
N ARG A 236 -2.31 18.15 4.77
CA ARG A 236 -3.72 17.88 4.43
C ARG A 236 -3.83 17.02 3.17
N TYR A 237 -3.04 17.36 2.15
CA TYR A 237 -3.08 16.68 0.85
C TYR A 237 -2.63 15.22 0.96
N ILE A 238 -1.58 14.96 1.77
CA ILE A 238 -1.11 13.59 1.93
C ILE A 238 -2.10 12.71 2.71
N LEU A 239 -2.88 13.28 3.65
CA LEU A 239 -3.91 12.55 4.37
C LEU A 239 -5.01 12.03 3.45
N ASP A 240 -5.35 12.77 2.39
CA ASP A 240 -6.34 12.32 1.39
C ASP A 240 -5.86 11.06 0.68
N GLY A 241 -4.57 11.01 0.28
CA GLY A 241 -3.93 9.83 -0.29
C GLY A 241 -3.83 8.66 0.71
N LEU A 242 -3.53 8.96 1.97
CA LEU A 242 -3.38 7.94 3.02
C LEU A 242 -4.71 7.22 3.37
N ASN A 243 -5.87 7.83 3.17
CA ASN A 243 -7.15 7.15 3.35
C ASN A 243 -7.40 6.11 2.26
N ALA A 244 -7.08 6.46 1.00
CA ALA A 244 -7.12 5.51 -0.10
C ALA A 244 -6.12 4.36 0.13
N GLU A 245 -4.87 4.67 0.51
CA GLU A 245 -3.85 3.68 0.85
C GLU A 245 -4.33 2.68 1.92
N ARG A 246 -4.92 3.16 3.02
CA ARG A 246 -5.45 2.28 4.08
C ARG A 246 -6.51 1.33 3.56
N THR A 247 -7.39 1.79 2.68
CA THR A 247 -8.45 0.99 2.07
C THR A 247 -7.87 -0.05 1.11
N LEU A 248 -6.88 0.32 0.29
CA LEU A 248 -6.18 -0.60 -0.61
C LEU A 248 -5.39 -1.67 0.16
N ILE A 249 -4.67 -1.27 1.21
CA ILE A 249 -3.99 -2.23 2.10
C ILE A 249 -4.97 -3.18 2.79
N ALA A 250 -6.17 -2.71 3.16
CA ALA A 250 -7.20 -3.61 3.68
C ALA A 250 -7.61 -4.66 2.63
N ALA A 251 -7.74 -4.28 1.36
CA ALA A 251 -8.03 -5.22 0.27
C ALA A 251 -6.91 -6.25 0.06
N GLU A 252 -5.65 -5.83 0.12
CA GLU A 252 -4.49 -6.73 0.08
C GLU A 252 -4.51 -7.75 1.22
N CYS A 253 -4.77 -7.30 2.45
CA CYS A 253 -4.93 -8.17 3.61
C CYS A 253 -6.06 -9.18 3.43
N ILE A 254 -7.20 -8.76 2.86
CA ILE A 254 -8.34 -9.64 2.58
C ILE A 254 -7.95 -10.69 1.55
N GLY A 255 -7.24 -10.30 0.48
CA GLY A 255 -6.69 -11.21 -0.51
C GLY A 255 -5.76 -12.26 0.11
N ASP A 256 -4.81 -11.83 0.94
CA ASP A 256 -3.92 -12.71 1.70
C ASP A 256 -4.70 -13.66 2.62
N GLY A 257 -5.65 -13.13 3.38
CA GLY A 257 -6.47 -13.93 4.28
C GLY A 257 -7.24 -15.03 3.55
N ARG A 258 -7.83 -14.71 2.40
CA ARG A 258 -8.52 -15.68 1.54
C ARG A 258 -7.55 -16.75 1.01
N TRP A 259 -6.37 -16.36 0.57
CA TRP A 259 -5.32 -17.29 0.16
C TRP A 259 -4.92 -18.25 1.29
N PHE A 260 -4.69 -17.76 2.51
CA PHE A 260 -4.34 -18.59 3.66
C PHE A 260 -5.45 -19.58 4.02
N ILE A 261 -6.71 -19.14 4.00
CA ILE A 261 -7.86 -19.98 4.30
C ILE A 261 -8.02 -21.08 3.25
N GLU A 262 -7.86 -20.76 1.96
CA GLU A 262 -7.91 -21.72 0.88
C GLU A 262 -6.79 -22.76 0.99
N LYS A 263 -5.56 -22.34 1.26
CA LYS A 263 -4.39 -23.23 1.47
C LYS A 263 -4.57 -24.12 2.70
N ALA A 264 -4.95 -23.57 3.85
CA ALA A 264 -5.19 -24.33 5.07
C ALA A 264 -6.30 -25.36 4.90
N SER A 265 -7.40 -24.96 4.26
CA SER A 265 -8.55 -25.84 4.02
C SER A 265 -8.20 -26.99 3.07
N ALA A 266 -7.47 -26.74 2.00
CA ALA A 266 -7.00 -27.77 1.08
C ALA A 266 -6.09 -28.77 1.82
N TYR A 267 -5.06 -28.26 2.49
CA TYR A 267 -4.14 -29.11 3.25
C TYR A 267 -4.86 -29.94 4.34
N ALA A 268 -5.82 -29.35 5.05
CA ALA A 268 -6.57 -30.03 6.09
C ALA A 268 -7.46 -31.16 5.55
N ARG A 269 -7.96 -31.05 4.31
CA ARG A 269 -8.72 -32.13 3.65
C ARG A 269 -7.83 -33.29 3.21
N ASP A 270 -6.63 -32.98 2.73
CA ASP A 270 -5.74 -33.96 2.09
C ASP A 270 -4.79 -34.66 3.07
N ARG A 271 -4.34 -33.95 4.12
CA ARG A 271 -3.38 -34.48 5.09
C ARG A 271 -4.01 -35.50 6.02
N VAL A 272 -3.57 -36.73 5.91
CA VAL A 272 -4.03 -37.83 6.77
C VAL A 272 -3.07 -38.07 7.93
N VAL A 273 -3.58 -38.06 9.16
CA VAL A 273 -2.87 -38.42 10.39
C VAL A 273 -3.80 -39.27 11.25
N PHE A 274 -3.27 -40.35 11.86
CA PHE A 274 -4.07 -41.33 12.60
C PHE A 274 -5.25 -41.90 11.79
N GLY A 275 -5.05 -42.14 10.48
CA GLY A 275 -6.00 -42.80 9.60
C GLY A 275 -7.16 -41.93 9.09
N ARG A 276 -7.15 -40.62 9.33
CA ARG A 276 -8.19 -39.69 8.86
C ARG A 276 -7.62 -38.31 8.50
N PRO A 277 -8.30 -37.54 7.62
CA PRO A 277 -7.94 -36.19 7.37
C PRO A 277 -7.88 -35.34 8.64
N ILE A 278 -6.83 -34.48 8.77
CA ILE A 278 -6.69 -33.61 9.94
C ILE A 278 -7.84 -32.60 10.07
N GLY A 279 -8.46 -32.24 8.93
CA GLY A 279 -9.65 -31.39 8.89
C GLY A 279 -10.90 -31.98 9.59
N GLN A 280 -10.88 -33.24 10.03
CA GLN A 280 -11.92 -33.81 10.88
C GLN A 280 -11.77 -33.46 12.37
N ASN A 281 -10.71 -32.73 12.74
CA ASN A 281 -10.49 -32.31 14.13
C ASN A 281 -10.95 -30.86 14.32
N GLN A 282 -11.78 -30.61 15.33
CA GLN A 282 -12.27 -29.26 15.65
C GLN A 282 -11.14 -28.29 15.96
N GLY A 283 -10.03 -28.76 16.55
CA GLY A 283 -8.84 -27.94 16.78
C GLY A 283 -8.13 -27.44 15.49
N VAL A 284 -8.45 -28.02 14.33
CA VAL A 284 -8.01 -27.57 13.01
C VAL A 284 -9.11 -26.76 12.31
N GLN A 285 -10.37 -27.23 12.39
CA GLN A 285 -11.51 -26.59 11.73
C GLN A 285 -11.81 -25.19 12.29
N PHE A 286 -11.85 -25.06 13.63
CA PHE A 286 -12.33 -23.83 14.25
C PHE A 286 -11.44 -22.63 13.98
N PRO A 287 -10.09 -22.68 14.08
CA PRO A 287 -9.24 -21.55 13.72
C PRO A 287 -9.40 -21.13 12.26
N ILE A 288 -9.59 -22.06 11.32
CA ILE A 288 -9.79 -21.74 9.90
C ILE A 288 -11.18 -21.09 9.70
N ALA A 289 -12.22 -21.61 10.36
CA ALA A 289 -13.56 -21.05 10.27
C ALA A 289 -13.65 -19.65 10.90
N GLU A 290 -13.00 -19.43 12.04
CA GLU A 290 -12.92 -18.13 12.70
C GLU A 290 -12.18 -17.10 11.81
N ALA A 291 -11.03 -17.47 11.24
CA ALA A 291 -10.32 -16.64 10.29
C ALA A 291 -11.18 -16.26 9.09
N HIS A 292 -11.99 -17.19 8.55
CA HIS A 292 -12.91 -16.89 7.46
C HIS A 292 -13.96 -15.85 7.87
N ILE A 293 -14.58 -15.99 9.04
CA ILE A 293 -15.58 -15.02 9.55
C ILE A 293 -14.96 -13.63 9.72
N GLU A 294 -13.75 -13.55 10.28
CA GLU A 294 -13.05 -12.26 10.47
C GLU A 294 -12.68 -11.59 9.15
N ILE A 295 -12.24 -12.35 8.13
CA ILE A 295 -11.96 -11.82 6.78
C ILE A 295 -13.24 -11.27 6.13
N GLU A 296 -14.36 -12.00 6.20
CA GLU A 296 -15.63 -11.51 5.64
C GLU A 296 -16.14 -10.26 6.36
N ALA A 297 -15.98 -10.17 7.68
CA ALA A 297 -16.33 -8.96 8.44
C ALA A 297 -15.41 -7.76 8.05
N ALA A 298 -14.12 -8.00 7.87
CA ALA A 298 -13.17 -6.99 7.41
C ALA A 298 -13.49 -6.49 6.00
N ASP A 299 -13.90 -7.41 5.10
CA ASP A 299 -14.31 -7.07 3.73
C ASP A 299 -15.55 -6.16 3.70
N LEU A 300 -16.53 -6.40 4.56
CA LEU A 300 -17.69 -5.50 4.70
C LEU A 300 -17.26 -4.07 5.05
N MET A 301 -16.29 -3.92 5.93
CA MET A 301 -15.77 -2.61 6.32
C MET A 301 -14.94 -1.96 5.19
N ARG A 302 -14.16 -2.73 4.42
CA ARG A 302 -13.43 -2.25 3.25
C ARG A 302 -14.39 -1.68 2.19
N TRP A 303 -15.46 -2.40 1.88
CA TRP A 303 -16.47 -1.93 0.93
C TRP A 303 -17.13 -0.62 1.39
N ARG A 304 -17.45 -0.50 2.68
CA ARG A 304 -17.94 0.75 3.24
C ARG A 304 -16.94 1.89 3.02
N ALA A 305 -15.66 1.65 3.25
CA ALA A 305 -14.63 2.67 3.04
C ALA A 305 -14.52 3.09 1.56
N CYS A 306 -14.62 2.14 0.62
CA CYS A 306 -14.67 2.43 -0.82
C CYS A 306 -15.90 3.29 -1.17
N GLU A 307 -17.10 2.89 -0.75
CA GLU A 307 -18.35 3.62 -1.02
C GLU A 307 -18.29 5.07 -0.51
N GLU A 308 -17.80 5.27 0.72
CA GLU A 308 -17.66 6.61 1.29
C GLU A 308 -16.63 7.44 0.51
N TYR A 309 -15.50 6.85 0.13
CA TYR A 309 -14.44 7.53 -0.61
C TYR A 309 -14.88 7.93 -2.03
N ASP A 310 -15.43 6.99 -2.79
CA ASP A 310 -15.88 7.21 -4.17
C ASP A 310 -17.10 8.14 -4.22
N GLY A 311 -17.93 8.10 -3.17
CA GLY A 311 -19.06 9.03 -2.98
C GLY A 311 -18.65 10.44 -2.52
N GLY A 312 -17.37 10.74 -2.37
CA GLY A 312 -16.86 12.04 -1.91
C GLY A 312 -17.12 12.34 -0.43
N ILE A 313 -17.47 11.32 0.36
CA ILE A 313 -17.67 11.40 1.82
C ILE A 313 -16.32 11.21 2.52
N ASN A 314 -16.17 11.77 3.72
CA ASN A 314 -14.97 11.57 4.52
C ASN A 314 -14.86 10.12 4.98
N ALA A 315 -14.07 9.33 4.28
CA ALA A 315 -13.83 7.91 4.55
C ALA A 315 -12.78 7.65 5.66
N GLY A 316 -12.29 8.68 6.35
CA GLY A 316 -11.20 8.52 7.32
C GLY A 316 -11.47 7.51 8.43
N ALA A 317 -12.70 7.47 8.96
CA ALA A 317 -13.10 6.53 9.99
C ALA A 317 -13.17 5.09 9.47
N SER A 318 -13.89 4.87 8.38
CA SER A 318 -14.07 3.54 7.78
C SER A 318 -12.77 2.99 7.20
N ALA A 319 -11.91 3.80 6.58
CA ALA A 319 -10.60 3.39 6.09
C ALA A 319 -9.67 2.91 7.23
N ASN A 320 -9.66 3.62 8.37
CA ASN A 320 -8.91 3.18 9.56
C ASN A 320 -9.44 1.87 10.12
N MET A 321 -10.77 1.75 10.28
CA MET A 321 -11.40 0.52 10.78
C MET A 321 -11.20 -0.66 9.81
N ALA A 322 -11.32 -0.45 8.50
CA ALA A 322 -11.08 -1.47 7.49
C ALA A 322 -9.64 -2.00 7.57
N LYS A 323 -8.66 -1.09 7.60
CA LYS A 323 -7.24 -1.47 7.71
C LYS A 323 -6.95 -2.23 9.01
N TYR A 324 -7.49 -1.78 10.13
CA TYR A 324 -7.32 -2.45 11.42
C TYR A 324 -7.86 -3.88 11.40
N LEU A 325 -9.12 -4.04 10.98
CA LEU A 325 -9.78 -5.34 10.92
C LEU A 325 -9.10 -6.29 9.94
N ALA A 326 -8.82 -5.81 8.72
CA ALA A 326 -8.24 -6.64 7.67
C ALA A 326 -6.81 -7.10 8.01
N ALA A 327 -5.96 -6.20 8.53
CA ALA A 327 -4.60 -6.56 8.93
C ALA A 327 -4.60 -7.58 10.08
N LYS A 328 -5.53 -7.45 11.05
CA LYS A 328 -5.68 -8.42 12.13
C LYS A 328 -6.18 -9.77 11.61
N ALA A 329 -7.26 -9.76 10.82
CA ALA A 329 -7.86 -10.99 10.29
C ALA A 329 -6.88 -11.76 9.37
N SER A 330 -6.15 -11.06 8.51
CA SER A 330 -5.12 -11.66 7.66
C SER A 330 -3.99 -12.30 8.48
N TRP A 331 -3.55 -11.64 9.55
CA TRP A 331 -2.53 -12.18 10.44
C TRP A 331 -3.00 -13.44 11.16
N GLU A 332 -4.24 -13.48 11.66
CA GLU A 332 -4.81 -14.67 12.28
C GLU A 332 -5.02 -15.82 11.26
N ALA A 333 -5.44 -15.49 10.04
CA ALA A 333 -5.52 -16.46 8.95
C ALA A 333 -4.14 -17.07 8.61
N ALA A 334 -3.09 -16.24 8.60
CA ALA A 334 -1.71 -16.69 8.39
C ALA A 334 -1.25 -17.64 9.52
N ASN A 335 -1.52 -17.30 10.78
CA ASN A 335 -1.22 -18.16 11.94
C ASN A 335 -1.96 -19.50 11.85
N ALA A 336 -3.26 -19.47 11.55
CA ALA A 336 -4.06 -20.68 11.39
C ALA A 336 -3.53 -21.57 10.25
N CYS A 337 -3.15 -20.97 9.12
CA CYS A 337 -2.59 -21.68 7.98
C CYS A 337 -1.23 -22.32 8.31
N LEU A 338 -0.30 -21.56 8.88
CA LEU A 338 1.01 -22.04 9.27
C LEU A 338 0.90 -23.21 10.28
N GLN A 339 0.05 -23.03 11.30
CA GLN A 339 -0.21 -24.06 12.31
C GLN A 339 -0.83 -25.32 11.71
N THR A 340 -1.76 -25.18 10.77
CA THR A 340 -2.41 -26.31 10.07
C THR A 340 -1.39 -27.12 9.27
N HIS A 341 -0.43 -26.49 8.62
CA HIS A 341 0.65 -27.15 7.87
C HIS A 341 1.73 -27.76 8.78
N GLY A 342 1.84 -27.30 10.03
CA GLY A 342 2.88 -27.75 10.95
C GLY A 342 4.28 -27.50 10.38
N GLY A 343 5.17 -28.51 10.42
CA GLY A 343 6.53 -28.40 9.87
C GLY A 343 6.58 -28.00 8.39
N PHE A 344 5.62 -28.43 7.58
CA PHE A 344 5.53 -28.07 6.17
C PHE A 344 5.18 -26.58 5.94
N GLY A 345 4.59 -25.90 6.93
CA GLY A 345 4.37 -24.46 6.85
C GLY A 345 5.65 -23.62 6.85
N PHE A 346 6.77 -24.20 7.30
CA PHE A 346 8.09 -23.56 7.26
C PHE A 346 8.87 -23.87 5.98
N ALA A 347 8.40 -24.84 5.16
CA ALA A 347 9.09 -25.20 3.92
C ALA A 347 8.72 -24.23 2.81
N CYS A 348 9.74 -23.64 2.15
CA CYS A 348 9.56 -22.65 1.08
C CYS A 348 8.67 -23.16 -0.06
N GLU A 349 8.71 -24.47 -0.36
CA GLU A 349 7.91 -25.09 -1.43
C GLU A 349 6.38 -25.00 -1.23
N TYR A 350 5.92 -24.74 0.01
CA TYR A 350 4.51 -24.56 0.33
C TYR A 350 4.03 -23.11 0.22
N ASP A 351 4.92 -22.13 0.09
CA ASP A 351 4.67 -20.69 0.01
C ASP A 351 4.05 -20.05 1.29
N VAL A 352 3.71 -20.86 2.29
CA VAL A 352 3.04 -20.37 3.50
C VAL A 352 3.96 -19.42 4.27
N GLU A 353 5.24 -19.76 4.44
CA GLU A 353 6.21 -18.96 5.18
C GLU A 353 6.49 -17.61 4.48
N ARG A 354 6.54 -17.57 3.12
CA ARG A 354 6.72 -16.35 2.34
C ARG A 354 5.53 -15.40 2.56
N LYS A 355 4.30 -15.89 2.32
CA LYS A 355 3.08 -15.11 2.52
C LYS A 355 2.90 -14.69 3.98
N PHE A 356 3.31 -15.53 4.95
CA PHE A 356 3.31 -15.20 6.38
C PHE A 356 4.19 -13.98 6.69
N ARG A 357 5.41 -13.90 6.10
CA ARG A 357 6.28 -12.73 6.22
C ARG A 357 5.66 -11.49 5.56
N GLU A 358 5.07 -11.64 4.37
CA GLU A 358 4.42 -10.55 3.62
C GLU A 358 3.26 -9.95 4.42
N THR A 359 2.31 -10.75 4.86
CA THR A 359 1.13 -10.24 5.58
C THR A 359 1.46 -9.65 6.94
N ARG A 360 2.61 -10.06 7.57
CA ARG A 360 3.05 -9.48 8.85
C ARG A 360 3.36 -7.99 8.74
N LEU A 361 3.79 -7.53 7.59
CA LEU A 361 4.09 -6.12 7.34
C LEU A 361 2.87 -5.22 7.62
N TYR A 362 1.69 -5.66 7.27
CA TYR A 362 0.45 -4.89 7.40
C TYR A 362 0.02 -4.61 8.85
N GLN A 363 0.57 -5.30 9.84
CA GLN A 363 0.37 -4.95 11.25
C GLN A 363 1.10 -3.65 11.66
N VAL A 364 2.11 -3.25 10.88
CA VAL A 364 2.98 -2.11 11.18
C VAL A 364 2.77 -0.97 10.18
N ALA A 365 2.69 -1.28 8.88
CA ALA A 365 2.58 -0.33 7.78
C ALA A 365 1.16 -0.33 7.19
N PRO A 366 0.72 0.77 6.56
CA PRO A 366 1.31 2.12 6.50
C PRO A 366 1.09 2.92 7.79
N ILE A 367 0.22 2.44 8.67
CA ILE A 367 -0.10 3.06 9.95
C ILE A 367 -0.18 1.98 11.03
N SER A 368 0.38 2.24 12.20
CA SER A 368 0.35 1.29 13.32
C SER A 368 -1.08 1.10 13.86
N THR A 369 -1.38 -0.12 14.31
CA THR A 369 -2.66 -0.45 14.97
C THR A 369 -2.94 0.46 16.17
N ASN A 370 -1.91 0.84 16.93
CA ASN A 370 -2.05 1.74 18.07
C ASN A 370 -2.57 3.13 17.66
N LEU A 371 -2.05 3.69 16.56
CA LEU A 371 -2.50 4.99 16.09
C LEU A 371 -3.95 4.95 15.56
N ILE A 372 -4.34 3.85 14.93
CA ILE A 372 -5.74 3.63 14.52
C ILE A 372 -6.66 3.59 15.74
N LEU A 373 -6.30 2.82 16.78
CA LEU A 373 -7.10 2.73 18.00
C LEU A 373 -7.20 4.08 18.71
N SER A 374 -6.10 4.85 18.78
CA SER A 374 -6.11 6.21 19.30
C SER A 374 -7.03 7.13 18.51
N TYR A 375 -7.00 7.04 17.17
CA TYR A 375 -7.90 7.80 16.30
C TYR A 375 -9.38 7.47 16.58
N VAL A 376 -9.72 6.19 16.67
CA VAL A 376 -11.08 5.75 16.98
C VAL A 376 -11.53 6.24 18.35
N ALA A 377 -10.67 6.10 19.35
CA ALA A 377 -10.95 6.54 20.72
C ALA A 377 -11.20 8.07 20.80
N GLU A 378 -10.32 8.86 20.20
CA GLU A 378 -10.38 10.33 20.26
C GLU A 378 -11.48 10.91 19.38
N HIS A 379 -11.61 10.45 18.13
CA HIS A 379 -12.45 11.12 17.13
C HIS A 379 -13.83 10.48 16.92
N LEU A 380 -14.02 9.21 17.30
CA LEU A 380 -15.32 8.53 17.16
C LEU A 380 -16.02 8.31 18.50
N LEU A 381 -15.25 8.05 19.56
CA LEU A 381 -15.78 7.82 20.91
C LEU A 381 -15.63 9.04 21.80
N GLU A 382 -15.04 10.13 21.31
CA GLU A 382 -14.83 11.40 22.02
C GLU A 382 -14.10 11.22 23.36
N LEU A 383 -13.23 10.21 23.46
CA LEU A 383 -12.43 10.01 24.67
C LEU A 383 -11.30 11.04 24.73
N PRO A 384 -10.83 11.38 25.95
CA PRO A 384 -9.71 12.30 26.11
C PRO A 384 -8.46 11.78 25.37
N ARG A 385 -7.74 12.71 24.76
CA ARG A 385 -6.50 12.43 24.06
C ARG A 385 -5.46 11.82 25.00
N SER A 386 -4.77 10.76 24.53
CA SER A 386 -3.82 10.00 25.34
C SER A 386 -2.39 10.55 25.31
N PHE A 387 -2.04 11.41 24.35
CA PHE A 387 -0.69 12.00 24.19
C PHE A 387 -0.70 13.39 23.55
#